data_bb207d51dd04c43dd6ba5412a52985e0
#
_entry.id   bb207d51dd04c43dd6ba5412a52985e0
#
_cell.length_a   1.000
_cell.length_b   1.000
_cell.length_c   1.000
_cell.angle_alpha   90.00
_cell.angle_beta   90.00
_cell.angle_gamma   90.00
#
_symmetry.space_group_name_H-M   'P 1'
#
loop_
_entity.id
_entity.type
_entity.pdbx_description
1 polymer ?
#
loop_
_entity_poly.entity_id
_entity_poly.type
_entity_poly.pdbx_seq_one_letter_code
_entity_poly.pdbx_strand_id
1 'polypeptide(L)'
;MKIGIAGGGPGGLYFAILMKRADPSIQIRVVERNRPDDTFGFGVVFSDAILTQVQEADPDTFRAVSDHFVHWDDIDVFIGGERIRSGGHGFSGMSRQGLLTVLQGVAGELGVDLRYETEVEGPGDFGECDLVVGADGLSSRIRESRREHFTPSVDERPNRFVWLGTTRAFPAFTFYFRENEHGLFRVHAYQYQGPKSGPEVRSTFIVECTEATWRRAGLDGASEEETRAYCDGLF
;
A
#
# COMPACT_ATOMS: atom_id res chain seq x y z
N MET A 1 -22.26 17.35 -12.18
CA MET A 1 -22.22 16.43 -11.03
C MET A 1 -21.09 16.84 -10.11
N LYS A 2 -21.32 16.80 -8.79
CA LYS A 2 -20.32 17.06 -7.75
C LYS A 2 -20.04 15.77 -6.98
N ILE A 3 -18.78 15.41 -6.80
CA ILE A 3 -18.34 14.21 -6.08
C ILE A 3 -17.46 14.61 -4.92
N GLY A 4 -17.79 14.15 -3.72
CA GLY A 4 -16.95 14.23 -2.53
C GLY A 4 -16.28 12.89 -2.24
N ILE A 5 -14.97 12.86 -2.03
CA ILE A 5 -14.19 11.66 -1.74
C ILE A 5 -13.52 11.82 -0.38
N ALA A 6 -13.85 10.97 0.57
CA ALA A 6 -13.17 10.86 1.84
C ALA A 6 -11.99 9.91 1.70
N GLY A 7 -10.77 10.43 1.88
CA GLY A 7 -9.52 9.71 1.79
C GLY A 7 -8.73 9.97 0.50
N GLY A 8 -7.53 10.55 0.67
CA GLY A 8 -6.53 10.85 -0.36
C GLY A 8 -5.52 9.72 -0.57
N GLY A 9 -5.87 8.50 -0.21
CA GLY A 9 -5.08 7.30 -0.52
C GLY A 9 -5.15 6.91 -2.00
N PRO A 10 -4.38 5.88 -2.42
CA PRO A 10 -4.35 5.46 -3.83
C PRO A 10 -5.73 5.19 -4.44
N GLY A 11 -6.64 4.57 -3.67
CA GLY A 11 -8.00 4.27 -4.14
C GLY A 11 -8.83 5.52 -4.41
N GLY A 12 -8.81 6.50 -3.49
CA GLY A 12 -9.56 7.75 -3.66
C GLY A 12 -9.02 8.63 -4.78
N LEU A 13 -7.69 8.77 -4.86
CA LEU A 13 -7.03 9.53 -5.91
C LEU A 13 -7.25 8.91 -7.30
N TYR A 14 -7.08 7.60 -7.41
CA TYR A 14 -7.24 6.92 -8.70
C TYR A 14 -8.70 6.93 -9.17
N PHE A 15 -9.65 6.76 -8.25
CA PHE A 15 -11.07 6.95 -8.57
C PHE A 15 -11.35 8.37 -9.09
N ALA A 16 -10.81 9.40 -8.44
CA ALA A 16 -10.96 10.79 -8.88
C ALA A 16 -10.40 11.01 -10.29
N ILE A 17 -9.22 10.45 -10.58
CA ILE A 17 -8.57 10.52 -11.89
C ILE A 17 -9.46 9.88 -12.96
N LEU A 18 -9.93 8.65 -12.74
CA LEU A 18 -10.79 7.95 -13.70
C LEU A 18 -12.10 8.70 -13.97
N MET A 19 -12.73 9.27 -12.94
CA MET A 19 -13.94 10.06 -13.10
C MET A 19 -13.69 11.34 -13.91
N LYS A 20 -12.56 12.02 -13.67
CA LYS A 20 -12.17 13.21 -14.45
C LYS A 20 -11.81 12.87 -15.90
N ARG A 21 -11.22 11.70 -16.15
CA ARG A 21 -10.96 11.19 -17.52
C ARG A 21 -12.26 10.88 -18.25
N ALA A 22 -13.24 10.27 -17.56
CA ALA A 22 -14.53 9.94 -18.13
C ALA A 22 -15.36 11.19 -18.48
N ASP A 23 -15.35 12.19 -17.60
CA ASP A 23 -16.05 13.47 -17.83
C ASP A 23 -15.32 14.61 -17.10
N PRO A 24 -14.55 15.43 -17.83
CA PRO A 24 -13.81 16.57 -17.24
C PRO A 24 -14.68 17.63 -16.57
N SER A 25 -16.00 17.66 -16.86
CA SER A 25 -16.93 18.63 -16.25
C SER A 25 -17.32 18.30 -14.82
N ILE A 26 -17.06 17.07 -14.35
CA ILE A 26 -17.36 16.64 -12.98
C ILE A 26 -16.48 17.44 -12.00
N GLN A 27 -17.12 18.05 -11.01
CA GLN A 27 -16.42 18.69 -9.91
C GLN A 27 -16.11 17.65 -8.84
N ILE A 28 -14.82 17.45 -8.55
CA ILE A 28 -14.37 16.46 -7.57
C ILE A 28 -13.56 17.12 -6.48
N ARG A 29 -13.92 16.81 -5.22
CA ARG A 29 -13.15 17.18 -4.03
C ARG A 29 -12.72 15.93 -3.31
N VAL A 30 -11.41 15.78 -3.08
CA VAL A 30 -10.81 14.76 -2.22
C VAL A 30 -10.40 15.41 -0.91
N VAL A 31 -10.80 14.81 0.21
CA VAL A 31 -10.47 15.30 1.56
C VAL A 31 -9.64 14.22 2.26
N GLU A 32 -8.44 14.60 2.72
CA GLU A 32 -7.47 13.73 3.40
C GLU A 32 -7.07 14.34 4.75
N ARG A 33 -7.06 13.52 5.79
CA ARG A 33 -6.72 13.97 7.15
C ARG A 33 -5.22 14.20 7.36
N ASN A 34 -4.38 13.49 6.62
CA ASN A 34 -2.94 13.60 6.72
C ASN A 34 -2.40 14.69 5.79
N ARG A 35 -1.13 15.00 5.94
CA ARG A 35 -0.39 15.87 5.01
C ARG A 35 -0.17 15.16 3.67
N PRO A 36 0.06 15.89 2.57
CA PRO A 36 0.28 15.28 1.25
C PRO A 36 1.51 14.36 1.18
N ASP A 37 2.51 14.61 2.01
CA ASP A 37 3.77 13.88 2.11
C ASP A 37 3.74 12.75 3.15
N ASP A 38 2.67 12.65 3.95
CA ASP A 38 2.53 11.60 4.94
C ASP A 38 2.13 10.27 4.29
N THR A 39 2.86 9.20 4.62
CA THR A 39 2.48 7.83 4.28
C THR A 39 2.99 6.87 5.33
N PHE A 40 2.35 5.71 5.43
CA PHE A 40 2.82 4.62 6.27
C PHE A 40 3.39 3.49 5.40
N GLY A 41 4.35 2.74 5.97
CA GLY A 41 5.04 1.69 5.22
C GLY A 41 6.02 2.24 4.19
N PHE A 42 6.53 1.38 3.31
CA PHE A 42 7.68 1.68 2.47
C PHE A 42 7.34 1.53 0.98
N GLY A 43 7.25 0.31 0.50
CA GLY A 43 6.98 0.00 -0.90
C GLY A 43 5.61 -0.63 -1.11
N VAL A 44 5.14 -0.54 -2.33
CA VAL A 44 3.98 -1.26 -2.85
C VAL A 44 4.42 -2.14 -4.01
N VAL A 45 3.70 -3.24 -4.22
CA VAL A 45 3.98 -4.18 -5.30
C VAL A 45 2.70 -4.44 -6.09
N PHE A 46 2.85 -4.54 -7.40
CA PHE A 46 1.79 -4.86 -8.34
C PHE A 46 2.17 -6.08 -9.15
N SER A 47 1.21 -6.96 -9.44
CA SER A 47 1.37 -7.98 -10.47
C SER A 47 1.13 -7.40 -11.85
N ASP A 48 1.74 -8.00 -12.88
CA ASP A 48 1.52 -7.58 -14.27
C ASP A 48 0.05 -7.64 -14.68
N ALA A 49 -0.72 -8.59 -14.13
CA ALA A 49 -2.16 -8.68 -14.39
C ALA A 49 -2.92 -7.43 -13.93
N ILE A 50 -2.58 -6.87 -12.77
CA ILE A 50 -3.17 -5.61 -12.29
C ILE A 50 -2.69 -4.44 -13.14
N LEU A 51 -1.39 -4.41 -13.47
CA LEU A 51 -0.81 -3.33 -14.29
C LEU A 51 -1.39 -3.28 -15.69
N THR A 52 -1.69 -4.43 -16.29
CA THR A 52 -2.40 -4.49 -17.59
C THR A 52 -3.78 -3.84 -17.51
N GLN A 53 -4.56 -4.11 -16.44
CA GLN A 53 -5.87 -3.49 -16.26
C GLN A 53 -5.77 -1.97 -16.06
N VAL A 54 -4.76 -1.50 -15.31
CA VAL A 54 -4.52 -0.06 -15.13
C VAL A 54 -4.14 0.58 -16.46
N GLN A 55 -3.27 -0.07 -17.24
CA GLN A 55 -2.84 0.43 -18.55
C GLN A 55 -3.99 0.51 -19.57
N GLU A 56 -4.89 -0.46 -19.55
CA GLU A 56 -6.09 -0.47 -20.41
C GLU A 56 -7.09 0.62 -20.01
N ALA A 57 -7.27 0.84 -18.70
CA ALA A 57 -8.23 1.82 -18.19
C ALA A 57 -7.73 3.26 -18.29
N ASP A 58 -6.45 3.51 -18.03
CA ASP A 58 -5.81 4.83 -18.01
C ASP A 58 -4.31 4.74 -18.39
N PRO A 59 -4.01 4.71 -19.71
CA PRO A 59 -2.64 4.59 -20.21
C PRO A 59 -1.71 5.72 -19.76
N ASP A 60 -2.25 6.93 -19.55
CA ASP A 60 -1.44 8.09 -19.17
C ASP A 60 -0.98 8.00 -17.71
N THR A 61 -1.90 7.68 -16.79
CA THR A 61 -1.52 7.45 -15.38
C THR A 61 -0.61 6.23 -15.27
N PHE A 62 -0.88 5.15 -16.01
CA PHE A 62 0.02 3.99 -16.05
C PHE A 62 1.43 4.39 -16.44
N ARG A 63 1.61 5.20 -17.51
CA ARG A 63 2.94 5.68 -17.94
C ARG A 63 3.63 6.47 -16.84
N ALA A 64 2.91 7.39 -16.19
CA ALA A 64 3.45 8.21 -15.13
C ALA A 64 3.95 7.40 -13.92
N VAL A 65 3.25 6.32 -13.54
CA VAL A 65 3.68 5.44 -12.44
C VAL A 65 4.77 4.46 -12.87
N SER A 66 4.71 3.92 -14.09
CA SER A 66 5.62 2.87 -14.56
C SER A 66 7.08 3.33 -14.69
N ASP A 67 7.32 4.62 -14.89
CA ASP A 67 8.65 5.21 -14.92
C ASP A 67 9.42 5.04 -13.58
N HIS A 68 8.69 4.78 -12.49
CA HIS A 68 9.26 4.60 -11.15
C HIS A 68 9.40 3.14 -10.73
N PHE A 69 8.98 2.17 -11.56
CA PHE A 69 8.98 0.77 -11.19
C PHE A 69 10.36 0.13 -11.15
N VAL A 70 10.54 -0.74 -10.17
CA VAL A 70 11.54 -1.80 -10.17
C VAL A 70 10.79 -3.09 -10.53
N HIS A 71 11.14 -3.71 -11.65
CA HIS A 71 10.47 -4.90 -12.18
C HIS A 71 11.31 -6.17 -11.97
N TRP A 72 10.65 -7.30 -11.71
CA TRP A 72 11.25 -8.65 -11.64
C TRP A 72 10.22 -9.71 -12.01
N ASP A 73 10.70 -10.82 -12.57
CA ASP A 73 9.87 -11.94 -13.03
C ASP A 73 9.90 -13.15 -12.10
N ASP A 74 10.87 -13.19 -11.20
CA ASP A 74 11.13 -14.35 -10.37
C ASP A 74 10.56 -14.20 -8.95
N ILE A 75 10.22 -15.36 -8.38
CA ILE A 75 9.97 -15.53 -6.95
C ILE A 75 11.07 -16.42 -6.38
N ASP A 76 11.71 -15.99 -5.29
CA ASP A 76 12.64 -16.79 -4.49
C ASP A 76 11.99 -17.22 -3.19
N VAL A 77 12.03 -18.50 -2.88
CA VAL A 77 11.57 -19.04 -1.60
C VAL A 77 12.75 -19.69 -0.88
N PHE A 78 13.04 -19.21 0.33
CA PHE A 78 14.07 -19.78 1.21
C PHE A 78 13.40 -20.54 2.35
N ILE A 79 13.57 -21.86 2.37
CA ILE A 79 12.99 -22.76 3.36
C ILE A 79 13.94 -23.92 3.66
N GLY A 80 14.12 -24.27 4.94
CA GLY A 80 14.98 -25.39 5.34
C GLY A 80 16.45 -25.27 4.92
N GLY A 81 16.94 -24.05 4.68
CA GLY A 81 18.30 -23.79 4.17
C GLY A 81 18.44 -23.86 2.65
N GLU A 82 17.38 -24.24 1.94
CA GLU A 82 17.33 -24.31 0.48
C GLU A 82 16.72 -23.06 -0.13
N ARG A 83 17.12 -22.76 -1.38
CA ARG A 83 16.49 -21.75 -2.22
C ARG A 83 15.77 -22.41 -3.38
N ILE A 84 14.50 -22.13 -3.51
CA ILE A 84 13.65 -22.54 -4.64
C ILE A 84 13.33 -21.29 -5.44
N ARG A 85 13.58 -21.30 -6.75
CA ARG A 85 13.24 -20.21 -7.64
C ARG A 85 12.16 -20.63 -8.63
N SER A 86 11.15 -19.77 -8.81
CA SER A 86 10.10 -19.89 -9.82
C SER A 86 10.08 -18.61 -10.64
N GLY A 87 10.05 -18.71 -11.97
CA GLY A 87 10.04 -17.59 -12.90
C GLY A 87 8.69 -17.38 -13.60
N GLY A 88 8.58 -16.27 -14.33
CA GLY A 88 7.40 -15.96 -15.15
C GLY A 88 6.20 -15.41 -14.40
N HIS A 89 6.43 -14.75 -13.26
CA HIS A 89 5.36 -14.22 -12.42
C HIS A 89 5.04 -12.74 -12.66
N GLY A 90 6.00 -11.93 -13.10
CA GLY A 90 5.87 -10.50 -13.39
C GLY A 90 5.34 -9.66 -12.24
N PHE A 91 6.25 -8.94 -11.57
CA PHE A 91 5.91 -8.00 -10.51
C PHE A 91 6.67 -6.69 -10.69
N SER A 92 6.07 -5.62 -10.23
CA SER A 92 6.70 -4.29 -10.19
C SER A 92 6.50 -3.64 -8.83
N GLY A 93 7.59 -3.16 -8.25
CA GLY A 93 7.58 -2.43 -6.98
C GLY A 93 7.88 -0.97 -7.17
N MET A 94 7.27 -0.12 -6.33
CA MET A 94 7.62 1.28 -6.23
C MET A 94 7.42 1.81 -4.81
N SER A 95 8.02 2.97 -4.52
CA SER A 95 7.78 3.66 -3.26
C SER A 95 6.30 4.02 -3.11
N ARG A 96 5.72 3.73 -1.93
CA ARG A 96 4.34 4.12 -1.63
C ARG A 96 4.15 5.64 -1.68
N GLN A 97 5.12 6.39 -1.15
CA GLN A 97 5.10 7.85 -1.25
C GLN A 97 5.20 8.31 -2.71
N GLY A 98 6.07 7.69 -3.52
CA GLY A 98 6.17 7.98 -4.94
C GLY A 98 4.86 7.76 -5.68
N LEU A 99 4.16 6.65 -5.39
CA LEU A 99 2.83 6.39 -5.95
C LEU A 99 1.84 7.50 -5.59
N LEU A 100 1.78 7.89 -4.31
CA LEU A 100 0.88 8.97 -3.88
C LEU A 100 1.23 10.29 -4.56
N THR A 101 2.52 10.66 -4.64
CA THR A 101 2.99 11.90 -5.29
C THR A 101 2.57 11.94 -6.77
N VAL A 102 2.74 10.84 -7.50
CA VAL A 102 2.32 10.76 -8.92
C VAL A 102 0.81 10.90 -9.05
N LEU A 103 0.02 10.16 -8.25
CA LEU A 103 -1.43 10.24 -8.32
C LEU A 103 -1.96 11.62 -7.90
N GLN A 104 -1.37 12.26 -6.90
CA GLN A 104 -1.71 13.63 -6.50
C GLN A 104 -1.43 14.63 -7.61
N GLY A 105 -0.28 14.49 -8.28
CA GLY A 105 0.09 15.34 -9.44
C GLY A 105 -0.93 15.19 -10.56
N VAL A 106 -1.21 13.97 -10.99
CA VAL A 106 -2.20 13.69 -12.06
C VAL A 106 -3.59 14.21 -11.70
N ALA A 107 -4.05 13.96 -10.45
CA ALA A 107 -5.35 14.44 -9.99
C ALA A 107 -5.41 15.98 -9.99
N GLY A 108 -4.36 16.65 -9.55
CA GLY A 108 -4.25 18.11 -9.55
C GLY A 108 -4.27 18.71 -10.98
N GLU A 109 -3.53 18.12 -11.92
CA GLU A 109 -3.53 18.52 -13.35
C GLU A 109 -4.92 18.37 -13.99
N LEU A 110 -5.68 17.37 -13.58
CA LEU A 110 -7.07 17.17 -14.01
C LEU A 110 -8.09 18.09 -13.31
N GLY A 111 -7.63 18.95 -12.39
CA GLY A 111 -8.48 19.92 -11.70
C GLY A 111 -9.32 19.30 -10.56
N VAL A 112 -8.80 18.28 -9.88
CA VAL A 112 -9.38 17.76 -8.63
C VAL A 112 -9.03 18.71 -7.49
N ASP A 113 -10.01 19.12 -6.67
CA ASP A 113 -9.82 19.90 -5.44
C ASP A 113 -9.28 18.99 -4.33
N LEU A 114 -7.97 19.02 -4.07
CA LEU A 114 -7.30 18.20 -3.06
C LEU A 114 -7.18 18.98 -1.75
N ARG A 115 -7.81 18.51 -0.68
CA ARG A 115 -7.77 19.13 0.65
C ARG A 115 -7.14 18.18 1.65
N TYR A 116 -6.00 18.59 2.17
CA TYR A 116 -5.24 17.86 3.17
C TYR A 116 -5.48 18.41 4.57
N GLU A 117 -4.97 17.70 5.58
CA GLU A 117 -5.07 18.08 7.00
C GLU A 117 -6.51 18.39 7.43
N THR A 118 -7.46 17.70 6.78
CA THR A 118 -8.90 17.89 6.97
C THR A 118 -9.57 16.55 7.28
N GLU A 119 -10.13 16.44 8.45
CA GLU A 119 -10.79 15.22 8.90
C GLU A 119 -12.26 15.20 8.44
N VAL A 120 -12.72 14.03 8.01
CA VAL A 120 -14.11 13.78 7.61
C VAL A 120 -14.76 12.92 8.68
N GLU A 121 -15.86 13.41 9.26
CA GLU A 121 -16.64 12.69 10.28
C GLU A 121 -17.72 11.79 9.64
N GLY A 122 -18.25 12.22 8.50
CA GLY A 122 -19.28 11.47 7.80
C GLY A 122 -19.70 12.07 6.47
N PRO A 123 -20.67 11.46 5.79
CA PRO A 123 -21.15 11.95 4.48
C PRO A 123 -21.72 13.37 4.54
N GLY A 124 -22.16 13.84 5.72
CA GLY A 124 -22.70 15.18 5.91
C GLY A 124 -21.70 16.30 5.61
N ASP A 125 -20.40 16.04 5.73
CA ASP A 125 -19.34 17.02 5.43
C ASP A 125 -19.23 17.35 3.93
N PHE A 126 -19.91 16.55 3.10
CA PHE A 126 -20.03 16.72 1.65
C PHE A 126 -21.46 17.14 1.24
N GLY A 127 -22.18 17.88 2.08
CA GLY A 127 -23.63 18.16 1.96
C GLY A 127 -24.11 18.71 0.62
N GLU A 128 -23.21 19.26 -0.23
CA GLU A 128 -23.53 19.75 -1.57
C GLU A 128 -23.11 18.80 -2.71
N CYS A 129 -22.62 17.60 -2.38
CA CYS A 129 -22.19 16.62 -3.38
C CYS A 129 -23.36 15.71 -3.76
N ASP A 130 -23.44 15.38 -5.05
CA ASP A 130 -24.40 14.42 -5.60
C ASP A 130 -24.02 12.97 -5.24
N LEU A 131 -22.72 12.72 -5.05
CA LEU A 131 -22.14 11.42 -4.69
C LEU A 131 -21.04 11.60 -3.64
N VAL A 132 -21.06 10.76 -2.60
CA VAL A 132 -19.98 10.66 -1.62
C VAL A 132 -19.32 9.29 -1.71
N VAL A 133 -18.01 9.27 -1.84
CA VAL A 133 -17.18 8.04 -1.93
C VAL A 133 -16.34 7.91 -0.68
N GLY A 134 -16.50 6.81 0.04
CA GLY A 134 -15.66 6.45 1.19
C GLY A 134 -14.42 5.69 0.71
N ALA A 135 -13.26 6.34 0.71
CA ALA A 135 -11.95 5.77 0.41
C ALA A 135 -10.97 5.98 1.58
N ASP A 136 -11.48 6.15 2.79
CA ASP A 136 -10.81 6.52 4.03
C ASP A 136 -10.20 5.31 4.77
N GLY A 137 -10.11 4.16 4.10
CA GLY A 137 -9.30 3.01 4.49
C GLY A 137 -9.96 2.08 5.50
N LEU A 138 -9.11 1.30 6.20
CA LEU A 138 -9.55 0.24 7.11
C LEU A 138 -10.46 0.76 8.23
N SER A 139 -10.11 1.88 8.82
CA SER A 139 -10.87 2.53 9.91
C SER A 139 -11.86 3.58 9.37
N SER A 140 -12.54 3.27 8.26
CA SER A 140 -13.43 4.19 7.55
C SER A 140 -14.55 4.74 8.43
N ARG A 141 -14.58 6.05 8.59
CA ARG A 141 -15.68 6.77 9.26
C ARG A 141 -16.93 6.83 8.39
N ILE A 142 -16.77 6.91 7.06
CA ILE A 142 -17.91 6.84 6.14
C ILE A 142 -18.65 5.52 6.30
N ARG A 143 -17.92 4.39 6.30
CA ARG A 143 -18.50 3.07 6.50
C ARG A 143 -19.19 2.95 7.86
N GLU A 144 -18.53 3.43 8.92
CA GLU A 144 -19.07 3.34 10.28
C GLU A 144 -20.30 4.21 10.47
N SER A 145 -20.30 5.44 9.94
CA SER A 145 -21.47 6.35 10.03
C SER A 145 -22.72 5.82 9.30
N ARG A 146 -22.55 4.85 8.42
CA ARG A 146 -23.61 4.19 7.65
C ARG A 146 -23.63 2.67 7.86
N ARG A 147 -23.18 2.22 9.03
CA ARG A 147 -23.01 0.80 9.35
C ARG A 147 -24.28 -0.04 9.11
N GLU A 148 -25.43 0.47 9.47
CA GLU A 148 -26.72 -0.22 9.26
C GLU A 148 -27.04 -0.41 7.76
N HIS A 149 -26.63 0.55 6.93
CA HIS A 149 -26.87 0.50 5.49
C HIS A 149 -25.84 -0.41 4.78
N PHE A 150 -24.55 -0.30 5.13
CA PHE A 150 -23.48 -1.07 4.50
C PHE A 150 -23.35 -2.50 5.05
N THR A 151 -23.87 -2.76 6.25
CA THR A 151 -23.80 -4.07 6.93
C THR A 151 -22.40 -4.74 6.81
N PRO A 152 -21.31 -4.03 7.21
CA PRO A 152 -19.96 -4.54 7.01
C PRO A 152 -19.69 -5.79 7.82
N SER A 153 -18.95 -6.74 7.21
CA SER A 153 -18.36 -7.89 7.90
C SER A 153 -16.86 -7.66 8.07
N VAL A 154 -16.36 -7.82 9.29
CA VAL A 154 -14.94 -7.67 9.62
C VAL A 154 -14.44 -9.01 10.17
N ASP A 155 -13.41 -9.57 9.53
CA ASP A 155 -12.73 -10.80 9.95
C ASP A 155 -11.31 -10.44 10.41
N GLU A 156 -11.11 -10.43 11.73
CA GLU A 156 -9.79 -10.17 12.33
C GLU A 156 -8.94 -11.44 12.32
N ARG A 157 -7.79 -11.39 11.65
CA ARG A 157 -6.85 -12.50 11.60
C ARG A 157 -5.88 -12.43 12.79
N PRO A 158 -5.57 -13.58 13.43
CA PRO A 158 -4.68 -13.63 14.57
C PRO A 158 -3.19 -13.61 14.17
N ASN A 159 -2.86 -12.89 13.12
CA ASN A 159 -1.49 -12.73 12.66
C ASN A 159 -0.93 -11.39 13.12
N ARG A 160 0.37 -11.39 13.40
CA ARG A 160 1.15 -10.18 13.69
C ARG A 160 2.16 -9.97 12.58
N PHE A 161 2.43 -8.72 12.25
CA PHE A 161 3.48 -8.39 11.30
C PHE A 161 4.24 -7.13 11.71
N VAL A 162 5.49 -7.07 11.28
CA VAL A 162 6.33 -5.88 11.35
C VAL A 162 6.75 -5.51 9.94
N TRP A 163 6.53 -4.26 9.58
CA TRP A 163 6.92 -3.74 8.28
C TRP A 163 8.22 -2.96 8.40
N LEU A 164 9.30 -3.58 7.96
CA LEU A 164 10.65 -3.03 7.99
C LEU A 164 11.09 -2.56 6.60
N GLY A 165 12.01 -1.60 6.59
CA GLY A 165 12.74 -1.17 5.40
C GLY A 165 14.20 -1.61 5.49
N THR A 166 14.82 -1.93 4.34
CA THR A 166 16.24 -2.29 4.25
C THR A 166 16.88 -1.73 2.99
N THR A 167 18.20 -1.55 3.03
CA THR A 167 19.02 -1.19 1.86
C THR A 167 19.51 -2.40 1.06
N ARG A 168 19.18 -3.61 1.51
CA ARG A 168 19.50 -4.85 0.78
C ARG A 168 18.69 -4.92 -0.52
N ALA A 169 19.35 -5.22 -1.63
CA ALA A 169 18.72 -5.49 -2.91
C ALA A 169 18.10 -6.89 -2.94
N PHE A 170 16.92 -7.00 -3.49
CA PHE A 170 16.25 -8.27 -3.77
C PHE A 170 16.01 -8.37 -5.28
N PRO A 171 16.69 -9.30 -5.97
CA PRO A 171 16.54 -9.47 -7.42
C PRO A 171 15.26 -10.21 -7.83
N ALA A 172 14.45 -10.63 -6.87
CA ALA A 172 13.20 -11.36 -7.03
C ALA A 172 12.26 -11.01 -5.89
N PHE A 173 10.98 -11.28 -6.05
CA PHE A 173 10.05 -11.28 -4.92
C PHE A 173 10.44 -12.43 -3.99
N THR A 174 10.88 -12.11 -2.78
CA THR A 174 11.59 -13.06 -1.92
C THR A 174 10.78 -13.42 -0.69
N PHE A 175 10.63 -14.71 -0.45
CA PHE A 175 10.05 -15.27 0.75
C PHE A 175 11.10 -15.98 1.58
N TYR A 176 11.11 -15.73 2.90
CA TYR A 176 11.87 -16.52 3.86
C TYR A 176 10.91 -17.21 4.82
N PHE A 177 11.18 -18.47 5.11
CA PHE A 177 10.53 -19.25 6.15
C PHE A 177 11.58 -19.67 7.16
N ARG A 178 11.46 -19.19 8.39
CA ARG A 178 12.36 -19.52 9.50
C ARG A 178 11.55 -20.04 10.67
N GLU A 179 11.94 -21.20 11.15
CA GLU A 179 11.35 -21.83 12.33
C GLU A 179 12.39 -21.88 13.44
N ASN A 180 11.97 -21.54 14.67
CA ASN A 180 12.76 -21.67 15.89
C ASN A 180 11.86 -22.20 17.02
N GLU A 181 12.37 -22.22 18.26
CA GLU A 181 11.63 -22.68 19.45
C GLU A 181 10.31 -21.93 19.70
N HIS A 182 10.15 -20.73 19.15
CA HIS A 182 8.94 -19.93 19.29
C HIS A 182 7.88 -20.21 18.20
N GLY A 183 8.31 -20.79 17.06
CA GLY A 183 7.46 -21.15 15.94
C GLY A 183 7.95 -20.60 14.59
N LEU A 184 7.04 -20.57 13.62
CA LEU A 184 7.34 -20.17 12.25
C LEU A 184 7.19 -18.66 12.05
N PHE A 185 8.25 -18.03 11.55
CA PHE A 185 8.27 -16.67 11.02
C PHE A 185 8.39 -16.71 9.51
N ARG A 186 7.62 -15.87 8.84
CA ARG A 186 7.63 -15.70 7.38
C ARG A 186 8.05 -14.29 7.05
N VAL A 187 8.80 -14.15 5.97
CA VAL A 187 9.12 -12.84 5.39
C VAL A 187 8.67 -12.81 3.95
N HIS A 188 8.16 -11.68 3.53
CA HIS A 188 8.14 -11.31 2.13
C HIS A 188 8.89 -9.99 1.95
N ALA A 189 9.82 -10.00 1.00
CA ALA A 189 10.70 -8.89 0.73
C ALA A 189 10.79 -8.62 -0.77
N TYR A 190 10.84 -7.35 -1.13
CA TYR A 190 10.97 -6.89 -2.50
C TYR A 190 11.57 -5.49 -2.56
N GLN A 191 12.30 -5.22 -3.62
CA GLN A 191 12.87 -3.91 -3.89
C GLN A 191 11.79 -2.96 -4.43
N TYR A 192 11.72 -1.74 -3.89
CA TYR A 192 10.77 -0.73 -4.36
C TYR A 192 11.47 0.56 -4.85
N GLN A 193 12.77 0.65 -4.66
CA GLN A 193 13.60 1.76 -5.16
C GLN A 193 14.93 1.22 -5.65
N GLY A 194 15.36 1.72 -6.80
CA GLY A 194 16.62 1.38 -7.43
C GLY A 194 17.23 2.58 -8.14
N PRO A 195 18.30 2.40 -8.93
CA PRO A 195 19.04 3.49 -9.56
C PRO A 195 18.21 4.43 -10.45
N LYS A 196 17.06 3.96 -10.96
CA LYS A 196 16.14 4.76 -11.77
C LYS A 196 15.19 5.63 -10.96
N SER A 197 14.89 5.22 -9.73
CA SER A 197 13.87 5.85 -8.87
C SER A 197 14.43 6.51 -7.61
N GLY A 198 15.77 6.49 -7.43
CA GLY A 198 16.44 7.14 -6.30
C GLY A 198 17.92 6.78 -6.20
N PRO A 199 18.67 7.50 -5.36
CA PRO A 199 20.13 7.33 -5.25
C PRO A 199 20.56 6.03 -4.57
N GLU A 200 19.65 5.42 -3.80
CA GLU A 200 19.93 4.23 -3.01
C GLU A 200 18.93 3.12 -3.32
N VAL A 201 19.40 1.87 -3.21
CA VAL A 201 18.50 0.71 -3.19
C VAL A 201 17.73 0.70 -1.89
N ARG A 202 16.41 0.54 -2.00
CA ARG A 202 15.53 0.34 -0.86
C ARG A 202 14.54 -0.77 -1.11
N SER A 203 14.35 -1.59 -0.10
CA SER A 203 13.48 -2.75 -0.15
C SER A 203 12.57 -2.81 1.07
N THR A 204 11.39 -3.34 0.87
CA THR A 204 10.47 -3.73 1.92
C THR A 204 10.89 -5.09 2.48
N PHE A 205 10.78 -5.26 3.81
CA PHE A 205 11.04 -6.52 4.50
C PHE A 205 9.96 -6.71 5.57
N ILE A 206 8.93 -7.47 5.25
CA ILE A 206 7.76 -7.68 6.13
C ILE A 206 7.91 -9.02 6.82
N VAL A 207 8.05 -9.01 8.15
CA VAL A 207 8.10 -10.21 8.99
C VAL A 207 6.73 -10.49 9.55
N GLU A 208 6.24 -11.71 9.37
CA GLU A 208 4.89 -12.11 9.78
C GLU A 208 4.95 -13.44 10.55
N CYS A 209 4.14 -13.55 11.59
CA CYS A 209 3.92 -14.80 12.31
C CYS A 209 2.52 -14.83 12.95
N THR A 210 2.14 -15.96 13.54
CA THR A 210 0.92 -16.02 14.34
C THR A 210 1.08 -15.24 15.64
N GLU A 211 -0.01 -14.76 16.20
CA GLU A 211 -0.01 -14.09 17.51
C GLU A 211 0.60 -14.96 18.61
N ALA A 212 0.34 -16.27 18.58
CA ALA A 212 0.92 -17.21 19.53
C ALA A 212 2.46 -17.30 19.43
N THR A 213 2.99 -17.30 18.21
CA THR A 213 4.44 -17.25 17.96
C THR A 213 5.03 -15.93 18.43
N TRP A 214 4.36 -14.81 18.13
CA TRP A 214 4.74 -13.47 18.56
C TRP A 214 4.90 -13.37 20.08
N ARG A 215 3.89 -13.87 20.83
CA ARG A 215 3.92 -13.87 22.29
C ARG A 215 5.01 -14.78 22.87
N ARG A 216 5.21 -15.98 22.31
CA ARG A 216 6.28 -16.89 22.76
C ARG A 216 7.67 -16.31 22.54
N ALA A 217 7.85 -15.53 21.47
CA ALA A 217 9.08 -14.83 21.18
C ALA A 217 9.32 -13.60 22.09
N GLY A 218 8.40 -13.29 22.99
CA GLY A 218 8.52 -12.13 23.90
C GLY A 218 8.32 -10.78 23.22
N LEU A 219 7.74 -10.77 22.01
CA LEU A 219 7.55 -9.54 21.21
C LEU A 219 6.27 -8.78 21.59
N ASP A 220 5.42 -9.37 22.42
CA ASP A 220 4.21 -8.70 22.93
C ASP A 220 4.61 -7.68 23.98
N GLY A 221 4.58 -6.40 23.63
CA GLY A 221 5.05 -5.30 24.47
C GLY A 221 6.53 -4.93 24.29
N ALA A 222 7.26 -5.58 23.39
CA ALA A 222 8.62 -5.18 23.03
C ALA A 222 8.60 -3.80 22.31
N SER A 223 9.66 -3.02 22.50
CA SER A 223 9.89 -1.78 21.77
C SER A 223 10.17 -2.06 20.28
N GLU A 224 10.09 -1.03 19.46
CA GLU A 224 10.46 -1.13 18.03
C GLU A 224 11.91 -1.57 17.87
N GLU A 225 12.82 -1.08 18.70
CA GLU A 225 14.24 -1.44 18.65
C GLU A 225 14.48 -2.91 19.02
N GLU A 226 13.84 -3.40 20.07
CA GLU A 226 13.92 -4.81 20.49
C GLU A 226 13.31 -5.73 19.42
N THR A 227 12.17 -5.34 18.84
CA THR A 227 11.52 -6.08 17.77
C THR A 227 12.41 -6.14 16.52
N ARG A 228 13.03 -5.02 16.14
CA ARG A 228 13.97 -4.98 15.02
C ARG A 228 15.19 -5.86 15.29
N ALA A 229 15.80 -5.74 16.46
CA ALA A 229 16.96 -6.55 16.84
C ALA A 229 16.65 -8.07 16.82
N TYR A 230 15.46 -8.47 17.27
CA TYR A 230 15.00 -9.85 17.16
C TYR A 230 14.91 -10.30 15.69
N CYS A 231 14.31 -9.49 14.83
CA CYS A 231 14.19 -9.80 13.39
C CYS A 231 15.55 -9.87 12.71
N ASP A 232 16.48 -8.94 13.01
CA ASP A 232 17.85 -8.93 12.50
C ASP A 232 18.64 -10.20 12.90
N GLY A 233 18.38 -10.72 14.12
CA GLY A 233 19.01 -11.96 14.57
C GLY A 233 18.41 -13.25 14.00
N LEU A 234 17.19 -13.17 13.45
CA LEU A 234 16.48 -14.32 12.91
C LEU A 234 16.75 -14.56 11.41
N PHE A 235 17.03 -13.51 10.63
CA PHE A 235 17.18 -13.53 9.17
C PHE A 235 18.55 -13.04 8.70
#